data_de97ead6461e0299ff6fc190058f066a
#
_entry.id   de97ead6461e0299ff6fc190058f066a
#
_cell.length_a   1.000
_cell.length_b   1.000
_cell.length_c   1.000
_cell.angle_alpha   90.00
_cell.angle_beta   90.00
_cell.angle_gamma   90.00
#
_symmetry.space_group_name_H-M   'P 1'
#
loop_
_entity.id
_entity.type
_entity.pdbx_description
1 polymer ?
#
loop_
_entity_poly.entity_id
_entity_poly.type
_entity_poly.pdbx_seq_one_letter_code
_entity_poly.pdbx_strand_id
1 'polypeptide(L)'
;MAGRNDAPKKPGHNLADHQYGTDAGHTHDGDEALDHDHDDFGPEGSGLWIQDHVSLTSVGMDIGSAGTQLIFSRIHLRRLGEDLSSRYCVVSRETLFQSPVALTPYHDQERIDEGALADIIDEAYAQAGLHPDQIDSGVVILTGEALRRRNAQAISELLAENGGEFVCTAAGHHLEAMLAAYGSGAARVSHDEGKRILNVDIGGGTTKLAVVEGGRIEAMAAVHIGGRLQVMDTEGRILRLDPAGRHLAAQAGYSWKTGDRAARADMARVAEWMADALISAIRERPVPHAIEHLYLTDPIAELGRIDGVMFSGGVAEYVYARESRDFGDMGKLLGTAIARRLEQGALPWPLLPPGECIRATAVGASEYSVQLSGNTIYISSPGDLLPRKNLQVLLPPYVCREEIVPEELARAIRGHFTAFDLEEGASEVALAFRWTGAPSYQRIAAFAQGIVTGLPRTIASGKPLYLVLDGDIAQTLGAILREELKLANEILVIDGVTLWDLDYIDLGRIRLPSHTVPVTIKSLVFSEDPRHPNDPGQYHRLHGAVHYHHHHHGHHHDHDHDHGEGHGHHHKKGDDD
;
A
#
# COMPACT_ATOMS: atom_id res chain seq x y z
N MET A 1 -34.11 -30.96 -73.18
CA MET A 1 -34.80 -31.35 -71.91
C MET A 1 -33.75 -31.31 -70.83
N ALA A 2 -33.71 -30.20 -70.09
CA ALA A 2 -32.74 -29.98 -69.01
C ALA A 2 -33.46 -30.23 -67.68
N GLY A 3 -32.99 -31.23 -66.91
CA GLY A 3 -33.49 -31.54 -65.58
C GLY A 3 -32.94 -30.53 -64.58
N ARG A 4 -33.82 -29.83 -63.89
CA ARG A 4 -33.50 -28.99 -62.71
C ARG A 4 -33.23 -29.93 -61.53
N ASN A 5 -32.03 -29.88 -61.00
CA ASN A 5 -31.72 -30.42 -59.67
C ASN A 5 -32.26 -29.44 -58.62
N ASP A 6 -33.35 -29.79 -57.94
CA ASP A 6 -33.80 -29.17 -56.71
C ASP A 6 -32.92 -29.66 -55.55
N ALA A 7 -32.00 -28.81 -55.08
CA ALA A 7 -31.33 -29.04 -53.79
C ALA A 7 -32.31 -28.74 -52.65
N PRO A 8 -32.35 -29.49 -51.56
CA PRO A 8 -33.27 -29.23 -50.44
C PRO A 8 -32.92 -27.91 -49.78
N LYS A 9 -33.93 -27.01 -49.64
CA LYS A 9 -33.82 -25.80 -48.87
C LYS A 9 -33.47 -26.13 -47.43
N LYS A 10 -32.34 -25.57 -46.96
CA LYS A 10 -31.97 -25.60 -45.55
C LYS A 10 -33.07 -24.95 -44.73
N PRO A 11 -33.38 -25.48 -43.50
CA PRO A 11 -34.37 -24.85 -42.61
C PRO A 11 -33.96 -23.45 -42.24
N GLY A 12 -34.92 -22.54 -42.21
CA GLY A 12 -34.69 -21.11 -41.92
C GLY A 12 -34.07 -20.93 -40.53
N HIS A 13 -33.00 -20.19 -40.48
CA HIS A 13 -32.23 -19.84 -39.31
C HIS A 13 -32.84 -18.58 -38.65
N ASN A 14 -32.91 -18.56 -37.30
CA ASN A 14 -33.44 -17.41 -36.58
C ASN A 14 -32.50 -17.05 -35.40
N LEU A 15 -32.69 -15.87 -34.82
CA LEU A 15 -31.88 -15.36 -33.70
C LEU A 15 -31.76 -16.30 -32.47
N ALA A 16 -32.68 -17.23 -32.29
CA ALA A 16 -32.64 -18.20 -31.20
C ALA A 16 -31.68 -19.38 -31.46
N ASP A 17 -31.21 -19.53 -32.69
CA ASP A 17 -30.27 -20.61 -33.07
C ASP A 17 -28.80 -20.23 -32.81
N HIS A 18 -28.55 -18.98 -32.34
CA HIS A 18 -27.22 -18.50 -31.94
C HIS A 18 -26.99 -18.76 -30.44
N GLN A 19 -26.24 -19.79 -30.11
CA GLN A 19 -25.68 -19.94 -28.77
C GLN A 19 -24.36 -19.18 -28.67
N TYR A 20 -24.26 -18.35 -27.64
CA TYR A 20 -23.05 -17.55 -27.36
C TYR A 20 -21.80 -18.43 -27.40
N GLY A 21 -20.90 -18.15 -28.34
CA GLY A 21 -19.54 -18.69 -28.37
C GLY A 21 -19.28 -19.88 -29.29
N THR A 22 -20.21 -20.33 -30.17
CA THR A 22 -19.98 -21.52 -30.99
C THR A 22 -19.94 -21.31 -32.51
N ASP A 23 -20.28 -20.14 -33.03
CA ASP A 23 -20.31 -19.91 -34.49
C ASP A 23 -19.32 -18.87 -34.95
N ALA A 24 -18.21 -19.33 -35.53
CA ALA A 24 -17.36 -18.52 -36.39
C ALA A 24 -17.89 -18.64 -37.84
N GLY A 25 -18.44 -17.53 -38.36
CA GLY A 25 -18.62 -17.28 -39.78
C GLY A 25 -19.72 -18.09 -40.50
N HIS A 26 -20.93 -17.57 -40.55
CA HIS A 26 -21.92 -17.99 -41.53
C HIS A 26 -22.50 -16.79 -42.24
N THR A 27 -22.71 -16.92 -43.55
CA THR A 27 -23.34 -15.93 -44.41
C THR A 27 -24.83 -16.26 -44.63
N HIS A 28 -25.70 -15.27 -44.49
CA HIS A 28 -27.11 -15.39 -44.88
C HIS A 28 -27.28 -15.05 -46.36
N ASP A 29 -27.63 -16.04 -47.18
CA ASP A 29 -28.02 -15.81 -48.58
C ASP A 29 -29.41 -15.15 -48.63
N GLY A 30 -29.44 -13.85 -48.96
CA GLY A 30 -30.62 -13.14 -49.47
C GLY A 30 -31.23 -12.11 -48.51
N ASP A 31 -30.75 -10.98 -48.51
CA ASP A 31 -31.21 -9.60 -48.36
C ASP A 31 -30.06 -8.75 -47.78
N GLU A 32 -29.49 -7.87 -48.59
CA GLU A 32 -28.35 -7.00 -48.25
C GLU A 32 -28.64 -6.05 -47.03
N ALA A 33 -29.87 -6.06 -46.50
CA ALA A 33 -30.29 -5.23 -45.40
C ALA A 33 -30.16 -5.92 -44.01
N LEU A 34 -29.75 -7.21 -43.93
CA LEU A 34 -29.61 -7.98 -42.72
C LEU A 34 -28.22 -8.61 -42.55
N ASP A 35 -27.26 -8.16 -43.35
CA ASP A 35 -25.86 -8.54 -43.15
C ASP A 35 -25.35 -7.84 -41.86
N HIS A 36 -25.40 -8.60 -40.77
CA HIS A 36 -24.72 -8.21 -39.55
C HIS A 36 -23.25 -8.55 -39.77
N ASP A 37 -22.43 -7.53 -40.04
CA ASP A 37 -20.99 -7.66 -39.89
C ASP A 37 -20.70 -8.18 -38.47
N HIS A 38 -20.53 -9.49 -38.38
CA HIS A 38 -19.83 -10.08 -37.27
C HIS A 38 -18.37 -9.71 -37.49
N ASP A 39 -18.01 -8.50 -37.07
CA ASP A 39 -16.61 -8.16 -36.94
C ASP A 39 -15.89 -9.31 -36.23
N ASP A 40 -14.85 -9.79 -36.83
CA ASP A 40 -13.95 -10.87 -36.39
C ASP A 40 -13.20 -10.53 -35.11
N PHE A 41 -13.82 -9.69 -34.27
CA PHE A 41 -13.38 -9.41 -32.92
C PHE A 41 -13.98 -10.45 -32.00
N GLY A 42 -13.16 -11.41 -31.58
CA GLY A 42 -13.48 -12.28 -30.45
C GLY A 42 -14.03 -11.47 -29.27
N PRO A 43 -14.63 -12.07 -28.26
CA PRO A 43 -15.24 -11.37 -27.13
C PRO A 43 -14.35 -10.27 -26.51
N GLU A 44 -13.04 -10.36 -26.73
CA GLU A 44 -12.01 -9.41 -26.29
C GLU A 44 -12.00 -8.06 -27.03
N GLY A 45 -12.74 -7.90 -28.15
CA GLY A 45 -12.81 -6.65 -28.93
C GLY A 45 -14.14 -5.91 -28.84
N SER A 46 -15.15 -6.48 -28.15
CA SER A 46 -16.43 -5.80 -28.00
C SER A 46 -16.32 -4.57 -27.09
N GLY A 47 -17.06 -3.51 -27.42
CA GLY A 47 -17.06 -2.28 -26.60
C GLY A 47 -17.41 -2.52 -25.12
N LEU A 48 -18.27 -3.52 -24.85
CA LEU A 48 -18.61 -3.94 -23.49
C LEU A 48 -17.44 -4.63 -22.79
N TRP A 49 -16.71 -5.50 -23.49
CA TRP A 49 -15.53 -6.16 -22.94
C TRP A 49 -14.46 -5.14 -22.57
N ILE A 50 -14.21 -4.15 -23.43
CA ILE A 50 -13.22 -3.08 -23.18
C ILE A 50 -13.62 -2.21 -21.96
N GLN A 51 -14.93 -1.98 -21.77
CA GLN A 51 -15.42 -1.27 -20.59
C GLN A 51 -15.26 -2.05 -19.30
N ASP A 52 -15.41 -3.38 -19.36
CA ASP A 52 -15.35 -4.24 -18.20
C ASP A 52 -13.91 -4.66 -17.83
N HIS A 53 -12.95 -4.48 -18.75
CA HIS A 53 -11.55 -4.86 -18.57
C HIS A 53 -10.65 -3.64 -18.73
N VAL A 54 -9.98 -3.25 -17.66
CA VAL A 54 -9.06 -2.11 -17.63
C VAL A 54 -7.66 -2.60 -17.34
N SER A 55 -6.70 -2.14 -18.13
CA SER A 55 -5.28 -2.37 -17.87
C SER A 55 -4.62 -1.08 -17.44
N LEU A 56 -3.90 -1.13 -16.31
CA LEU A 56 -3.11 -0.01 -15.80
C LEU A 56 -1.63 -0.37 -15.84
N THR A 57 -0.79 0.56 -16.26
CA THR A 57 0.66 0.45 -16.10
C THR A 57 1.04 1.06 -14.77
N SER A 58 1.69 0.29 -13.92
CA SER A 58 2.11 0.74 -12.59
C SER A 58 3.61 0.64 -12.41
N VAL A 59 4.17 1.47 -11.52
CA VAL A 59 5.55 1.38 -11.06
C VAL A 59 5.61 1.26 -9.54
N GLY A 60 6.39 0.31 -9.06
CA GLY A 60 6.80 0.22 -7.65
C GLY A 60 8.28 0.56 -7.54
N MET A 61 8.61 1.57 -6.74
CA MET A 61 9.99 1.95 -6.44
C MET A 61 10.25 1.73 -4.96
N ASP A 62 11.28 0.96 -4.65
CA ASP A 62 11.76 0.79 -3.29
C ASP A 62 13.16 1.41 -3.18
N ILE A 63 13.26 2.45 -2.39
CA ILE A 63 14.51 3.15 -2.08
C ILE A 63 14.87 2.78 -0.65
N GLY A 64 15.55 1.64 -0.53
CA GLY A 64 16.00 1.12 0.75
C GLY A 64 17.35 1.66 1.18
N SER A 65 17.75 1.34 2.40
CA SER A 65 19.09 1.70 2.92
C SER A 65 20.24 1.03 2.19
N ALA A 66 19.97 -0.09 1.54
CA ALA A 66 20.98 -0.89 0.84
C ALA A 66 20.87 -0.80 -0.68
N GLY A 67 19.66 -0.82 -1.20
CA GLY A 67 19.43 -0.88 -2.64
C GLY A 67 18.21 -0.11 -3.06
N THR A 68 18.25 0.35 -4.30
CA THR A 68 17.14 0.98 -5.02
C THR A 68 16.75 0.07 -6.16
N GLN A 69 15.46 -0.15 -6.34
CA GLN A 69 14.92 -0.96 -7.41
C GLN A 69 13.56 -0.45 -7.88
N LEU A 70 13.29 -0.67 -9.16
CA LEU A 70 12.03 -0.33 -9.81
C LEU A 70 11.42 -1.57 -10.44
N ILE A 71 10.12 -1.70 -10.32
CA ILE A 71 9.34 -2.75 -10.96
C ILE A 71 8.20 -2.08 -11.71
N PHE A 72 8.13 -2.35 -13.02
CA PHE A 72 7.03 -1.93 -13.86
C PHE A 72 6.10 -3.10 -14.09
N SER A 73 4.82 -2.89 -13.90
CA SER A 73 3.81 -3.93 -13.98
C SER A 73 2.60 -3.47 -14.75
N ARG A 74 1.93 -4.41 -15.41
CA ARG A 74 0.60 -4.23 -15.97
C ARG A 74 -0.40 -4.89 -15.03
N ILE A 75 -1.32 -4.12 -14.50
CA ILE A 75 -2.38 -4.57 -13.61
C ILE A 75 -3.65 -4.67 -14.43
N HIS A 76 -4.24 -5.86 -14.50
CA HIS A 76 -5.50 -6.09 -15.17
C HIS A 76 -6.62 -6.08 -14.15
N LEU A 77 -7.58 -5.19 -14.35
CA LEU A 77 -8.76 -5.06 -13.53
C LEU A 77 -10.00 -5.47 -14.34
N ARG A 78 -10.92 -6.13 -13.67
CA ARG A 78 -12.21 -6.53 -14.26
C ARG A 78 -13.34 -6.07 -13.38
N ARG A 79 -14.42 -5.57 -14.01
CA ARG A 79 -15.67 -5.27 -13.31
C ARG A 79 -16.38 -6.57 -12.96
N LEU A 80 -16.78 -6.71 -11.69
CA LEU A 80 -17.54 -7.87 -11.22
C LEU A 80 -19.02 -7.67 -11.62
N GLY A 81 -19.47 -8.41 -12.62
CA GLY A 81 -20.77 -8.22 -13.26
C GLY A 81 -21.99 -8.81 -12.53
N GLU A 82 -21.81 -9.46 -11.37
CA GLU A 82 -22.93 -10.12 -10.67
C GLU A 82 -23.61 -9.24 -9.62
N ASP A 83 -22.91 -8.24 -9.12
CA ASP A 83 -23.49 -7.23 -8.23
C ASP A 83 -23.81 -5.96 -9.03
N LEU A 84 -24.88 -5.26 -8.66
CA LEU A 84 -25.26 -3.95 -9.22
C LEU A 84 -24.19 -2.86 -8.97
N SER A 85 -22.97 -3.23 -8.62
CA SER A 85 -21.87 -2.32 -8.35
C SER A 85 -20.94 -2.19 -9.56
N SER A 86 -20.54 -0.96 -9.87
CA SER A 86 -19.56 -0.64 -10.90
C SER A 86 -18.11 -0.94 -10.49
N ARG A 87 -17.89 -1.75 -9.47
CA ARG A 87 -16.59 -2.00 -8.86
C ARG A 87 -15.67 -2.87 -9.72
N TYR A 88 -14.42 -2.43 -9.84
CA TYR A 88 -13.35 -3.19 -10.48
C TYR A 88 -12.48 -3.92 -9.45
N CYS A 89 -12.07 -5.14 -9.79
CA CYS A 89 -11.14 -5.93 -8.98
C CYS A 89 -9.92 -6.30 -9.82
N VAL A 90 -8.75 -6.34 -9.18
CA VAL A 90 -7.53 -6.83 -9.82
C VAL A 90 -7.67 -8.34 -10.06
N VAL A 91 -7.60 -8.76 -11.31
CA VAL A 91 -7.72 -10.17 -11.71
C VAL A 91 -6.37 -10.79 -12.04
N SER A 92 -5.43 -10.01 -12.54
CA SER A 92 -4.07 -10.47 -12.80
C SER A 92 -3.08 -9.31 -12.84
N ARG A 93 -1.82 -9.68 -12.69
CA ARG A 93 -0.69 -8.78 -12.80
C ARG A 93 0.38 -9.42 -13.66
N GLU A 94 0.93 -8.64 -14.59
CA GLU A 94 2.06 -8.99 -15.43
C GLU A 94 3.23 -8.06 -15.09
N THR A 95 4.39 -8.61 -14.79
CA THR A 95 5.61 -7.83 -14.64
C THR A 95 6.16 -7.49 -16.02
N LEU A 96 6.18 -6.21 -16.36
CA LEU A 96 6.70 -5.72 -17.64
C LEU A 96 8.23 -5.65 -17.64
N PHE A 97 8.79 -5.12 -16.55
CA PHE A 97 10.23 -4.98 -16.39
C PHE A 97 10.59 -4.88 -14.90
N GLN A 98 11.73 -5.45 -14.56
CA GLN A 98 12.35 -5.34 -13.24
C GLN A 98 13.75 -4.76 -13.42
N SER A 99 14.02 -3.62 -12.81
CA SER A 99 15.36 -3.06 -12.86
C SER A 99 16.37 -3.97 -12.16
N PRO A 100 17.64 -3.95 -12.57
CA PRO A 100 18.71 -4.43 -11.70
C PRO A 100 18.63 -3.69 -10.35
N VAL A 101 18.96 -4.38 -9.26
CA VAL A 101 19.07 -3.73 -7.96
C VAL A 101 20.34 -2.88 -7.96
N ALA A 102 20.18 -1.57 -7.94
CA ALA A 102 21.27 -0.63 -7.77
C ALA A 102 21.54 -0.39 -6.29
N LEU A 103 22.79 -0.11 -5.92
CA LEU A 103 23.08 0.35 -4.57
C LEU A 103 22.53 1.76 -4.39
N THR A 104 21.78 1.99 -3.30
CA THR A 104 21.29 3.35 -3.00
C THR A 104 22.47 4.29 -2.85
N PRO A 105 22.55 5.35 -3.67
CA PRO A 105 23.70 6.24 -3.68
C PRO A 105 23.65 7.21 -2.49
N TYR A 106 24.77 7.40 -1.81
CA TYR A 106 24.91 8.34 -0.73
C TYR A 106 26.02 9.35 -1.04
N HIS A 107 25.72 10.62 -0.87
CA HIS A 107 26.73 11.68 -0.95
C HIS A 107 27.63 11.68 0.29
N ASP A 108 27.04 11.45 1.46
CA ASP A 108 27.70 11.27 2.74
C ASP A 108 26.93 10.25 3.59
N GLN A 109 27.29 10.03 4.86
CA GLN A 109 26.58 9.09 5.73
C GLN A 109 25.15 9.53 6.09
N GLU A 110 24.78 10.78 5.81
CA GLU A 110 23.52 11.38 6.25
C GLU A 110 22.57 11.76 5.10
N ARG A 111 23.07 11.80 3.84
CA ARG A 111 22.27 12.24 2.69
C ARG A 111 22.38 11.27 1.52
N ILE A 112 21.24 10.99 0.91
CA ILE A 112 21.16 10.28 -0.36
C ILE A 112 21.60 11.26 -1.47
N ASP A 113 22.36 10.77 -2.44
CA ASP A 113 22.74 11.53 -3.63
C ASP A 113 21.54 11.57 -4.60
N GLU A 114 20.87 12.72 -4.64
CA GLU A 114 19.66 12.94 -5.44
C GLU A 114 19.93 12.81 -6.95
N GLY A 115 21.08 13.32 -7.41
CA GLY A 115 21.45 13.25 -8.82
C GLY A 115 21.71 11.80 -9.27
N ALA A 116 22.53 11.08 -8.51
CA ALA A 116 22.81 9.67 -8.81
C ALA A 116 21.56 8.78 -8.66
N LEU A 117 20.64 9.14 -7.76
CA LEU A 117 19.36 8.43 -7.64
C LEU A 117 18.46 8.68 -8.86
N ALA A 118 18.40 9.93 -9.34
CA ALA A 118 17.65 10.28 -10.55
C ALA A 118 18.20 9.51 -11.77
N ASP A 119 19.52 9.43 -11.93
CA ASP A 119 20.15 8.66 -13.02
C ASP A 119 19.75 7.18 -12.99
N ILE A 120 19.68 6.55 -11.81
CA ILE A 120 19.24 5.16 -11.64
C ILE A 120 17.78 5.00 -12.11
N ILE A 121 16.93 5.95 -11.77
CA ILE A 121 15.50 5.93 -12.14
C ILE A 121 15.35 6.11 -13.65
N ASP A 122 16.00 7.10 -14.23
CA ASP A 122 15.97 7.39 -15.67
C ASP A 122 16.48 6.20 -16.49
N GLU A 123 17.56 5.56 -16.04
CA GLU A 123 18.09 4.36 -16.68
C GLU A 123 17.08 3.20 -16.62
N ALA A 124 16.38 3.01 -15.50
CA ALA A 124 15.36 1.97 -15.37
C ALA A 124 14.18 2.21 -16.32
N TYR A 125 13.71 3.46 -16.46
CA TYR A 125 12.69 3.82 -17.43
C TYR A 125 13.14 3.56 -18.88
N ALA A 126 14.38 3.96 -19.20
CA ALA A 126 14.96 3.74 -20.53
C ALA A 126 15.08 2.24 -20.87
N GLN A 127 15.53 1.43 -19.90
CA GLN A 127 15.66 -0.03 -20.08
C GLN A 127 14.29 -0.71 -20.20
N ALA A 128 13.28 -0.22 -19.48
CA ALA A 128 11.90 -0.70 -19.58
C ALA A 128 11.23 -0.30 -20.92
N GLY A 129 11.78 0.67 -21.64
CA GLY A 129 11.15 1.26 -22.82
C GLY A 129 9.84 1.99 -22.49
N LEU A 130 9.72 2.50 -21.28
CA LEU A 130 8.56 3.23 -20.79
C LEU A 130 8.89 4.71 -20.57
N HIS A 131 7.86 5.53 -20.71
CA HIS A 131 7.94 6.96 -20.41
C HIS A 131 7.07 7.27 -19.17
N PRO A 132 7.45 8.23 -18.31
CA PRO A 132 6.63 8.60 -17.14
C PRO A 132 5.16 8.86 -17.45
N ASP A 133 4.86 9.46 -18.61
CA ASP A 133 3.48 9.72 -19.05
C ASP A 133 2.64 8.47 -19.33
N GLN A 134 3.28 7.30 -19.44
CA GLN A 134 2.61 6.01 -19.67
C GLN A 134 2.28 5.29 -18.35
N ILE A 135 2.71 5.85 -17.23
CA ILE A 135 2.43 5.28 -15.91
C ILE A 135 1.10 5.82 -15.40
N ASP A 136 0.17 4.91 -15.17
CA ASP A 136 -1.18 5.24 -14.70
C ASP A 136 -1.24 5.34 -13.17
N SER A 137 -0.38 4.61 -12.49
CA SER A 137 -0.31 4.58 -11.03
C SER A 137 1.03 4.06 -10.56
N GLY A 138 1.40 4.36 -9.34
CA GLY A 138 2.61 3.81 -8.76
C GLY A 138 2.85 4.27 -7.33
N VAL A 139 3.85 3.65 -6.72
CA VAL A 139 4.28 3.97 -5.37
C VAL A 139 5.78 4.03 -5.29
N VAL A 140 6.30 5.09 -4.69
CA VAL A 140 7.68 5.19 -4.26
C VAL A 140 7.74 5.03 -2.76
N ILE A 141 8.52 4.10 -2.29
CA ILE A 141 8.68 3.82 -0.87
C ILE A 141 10.12 4.11 -0.46
N LEU A 142 10.26 4.91 0.58
CA LEU A 142 11.53 5.06 1.30
C LEU A 142 11.47 4.14 2.51
N THR A 143 12.42 3.22 2.62
CA THR A 143 12.43 2.17 3.64
C THR A 143 13.68 2.19 4.51
N GLY A 144 13.58 1.63 5.71
CA GLY A 144 14.68 1.44 6.64
C GLY A 144 15.43 2.72 6.98
N GLU A 145 16.77 2.66 6.98
CA GLU A 145 17.63 3.81 7.29
C GLU A 145 17.55 4.93 6.23
N ALA A 146 17.13 4.64 4.99
CA ALA A 146 16.94 5.67 3.96
C ALA A 146 15.90 6.71 4.40
N LEU A 147 14.87 6.29 5.13
CA LEU A 147 13.84 7.17 5.68
C LEU A 147 14.38 8.15 6.74
N ARG A 148 15.45 7.79 7.44
CA ARG A 148 16.05 8.62 8.48
C ARG A 148 17.07 9.63 7.97
N ARG A 149 17.31 9.63 6.65
CA ARG A 149 18.28 10.56 6.05
C ARG A 149 17.73 11.98 6.03
N ARG A 150 18.61 12.98 6.11
CA ARG A 150 18.22 14.39 6.21
C ARG A 150 17.40 14.88 5.03
N ASN A 151 17.63 14.33 3.85
CA ASN A 151 16.94 14.72 2.61
C ASN A 151 15.88 13.72 2.14
N ALA A 152 15.45 12.76 2.98
CA ALA A 152 14.44 11.77 2.60
C ALA A 152 13.13 12.41 2.14
N GLN A 153 12.70 13.47 2.83
CA GLN A 153 11.50 14.21 2.45
C GLN A 153 11.66 14.94 1.12
N ALA A 154 12.80 15.63 0.91
CA ALA A 154 13.08 16.31 -0.35
C ALA A 154 13.14 15.34 -1.53
N ILE A 155 13.71 14.15 -1.35
CA ILE A 155 13.71 13.09 -2.35
C ILE A 155 12.27 12.61 -2.63
N SER A 156 11.46 12.42 -1.60
CA SER A 156 10.05 12.09 -1.75
C SER A 156 9.30 13.13 -2.60
N GLU A 157 9.53 14.40 -2.34
CA GLU A 157 8.91 15.51 -3.07
C GLU A 157 9.42 15.56 -4.52
N LEU A 158 10.73 15.44 -4.74
CA LEU A 158 11.34 15.41 -6.06
C LEU A 158 10.79 14.27 -6.93
N LEU A 159 10.67 13.08 -6.37
CA LEU A 159 10.16 11.91 -7.07
C LEU A 159 8.66 12.04 -7.37
N ALA A 160 7.90 12.65 -6.47
CA ALA A 160 6.49 12.94 -6.70
C ALA A 160 6.28 13.98 -7.81
N GLU A 161 7.22 14.92 -8.00
CA GLU A 161 7.15 15.93 -9.06
C GLU A 161 7.58 15.38 -10.43
N ASN A 162 8.65 14.58 -10.47
CA ASN A 162 9.28 14.13 -11.72
C ASN A 162 8.81 12.76 -12.21
N GLY A 163 8.22 11.97 -11.35
CA GLY A 163 7.93 10.55 -11.61
C GLY A 163 6.57 10.25 -12.22
N GLY A 164 5.77 11.23 -12.64
CA GLY A 164 4.43 10.98 -13.15
C GLY A 164 3.34 10.99 -12.07
N GLU A 165 2.22 10.30 -12.31
CA GLU A 165 1.05 10.30 -11.42
C GLU A 165 1.14 9.25 -10.31
N PHE A 166 2.23 9.20 -9.57
CA PHE A 166 2.37 8.23 -8.49
C PHE A 166 2.76 8.85 -7.15
N VAL A 167 2.54 8.04 -6.14
CA VAL A 167 2.62 8.39 -4.74
C VAL A 167 4.04 8.17 -4.21
N CYS A 168 4.58 9.15 -3.54
CA CYS A 168 5.74 8.94 -2.70
C CYS A 168 5.32 8.83 -1.24
N THR A 169 5.66 7.76 -0.57
CA THR A 169 5.36 7.56 0.84
C THR A 169 6.57 7.08 1.62
N ALA A 170 6.72 7.61 2.82
CA ALA A 170 7.62 7.07 3.81
C ALA A 170 6.94 5.87 4.47
N ALA A 171 7.45 4.67 4.21
CA ALA A 171 6.91 3.46 4.82
C ALA A 171 7.41 3.33 6.26
N GLY A 172 6.50 3.40 7.22
CA GLY A 172 6.76 2.91 8.57
C GLY A 172 6.97 1.39 8.58
N HIS A 173 7.52 0.87 9.69
CA HIS A 173 7.87 -0.55 9.79
C HIS A 173 6.70 -1.50 9.54
N HIS A 174 5.48 -1.13 9.93
CA HIS A 174 4.29 -1.95 9.71
C HIS A 174 3.91 -2.00 8.22
N LEU A 175 3.89 -0.85 7.53
CA LEU A 175 3.61 -0.81 6.09
C LEU A 175 4.63 -1.64 5.31
N GLU A 176 5.91 -1.49 5.65
CA GLU A 176 6.99 -2.23 5.01
C GLU A 176 6.83 -3.75 5.23
N ALA A 177 6.47 -4.19 6.46
CA ALA A 177 6.17 -5.59 6.77
C ALA A 177 4.99 -6.13 5.95
N MET A 178 3.95 -5.33 5.83
CA MET A 178 2.75 -5.68 5.07
C MET A 178 3.04 -5.81 3.58
N LEU A 179 3.68 -4.81 2.98
CA LEU A 179 4.04 -4.84 1.57
C LEU A 179 4.96 -6.02 1.24
N ALA A 180 5.93 -6.31 2.11
CA ALA A 180 6.80 -7.46 1.96
C ALA A 180 6.02 -8.79 2.02
N ALA A 181 5.06 -8.93 2.92
CA ALA A 181 4.25 -10.16 3.03
C ALA A 181 3.34 -10.38 1.80
N TYR A 182 2.79 -9.31 1.22
CA TYR A 182 2.04 -9.40 -0.04
C TYR A 182 2.97 -9.65 -1.22
N GLY A 183 3.99 -8.85 -1.39
CA GLY A 183 4.88 -8.92 -2.54
C GLY A 183 5.76 -10.18 -2.57
N SER A 184 6.11 -10.77 -1.42
CA SER A 184 6.78 -12.08 -1.37
C SER A 184 5.89 -13.23 -1.84
N GLY A 185 4.58 -13.02 -1.87
CA GLY A 185 3.60 -14.06 -2.14
C GLY A 185 3.15 -14.84 -0.89
N ALA A 186 3.64 -14.49 0.32
CA ALA A 186 3.25 -15.16 1.55
C ALA A 186 1.73 -15.08 1.79
N ALA A 187 1.12 -13.92 1.54
CA ALA A 187 -0.32 -13.74 1.65
C ALA A 187 -1.10 -14.64 0.67
N ARG A 188 -0.65 -14.73 -0.58
CA ARG A 188 -1.27 -15.60 -1.59
C ARG A 188 -1.15 -17.08 -1.20
N VAL A 189 0.04 -17.55 -0.82
CA VAL A 189 0.26 -18.95 -0.39
C VAL A 189 -0.59 -19.27 0.84
N SER A 190 -0.67 -18.33 1.80
CA SER A 190 -1.53 -18.46 2.99
C SER A 190 -3.01 -18.65 2.60
N HIS A 191 -3.50 -17.86 1.65
CA HIS A 191 -4.87 -17.95 1.16
C HIS A 191 -5.13 -19.26 0.39
N ASP A 192 -4.29 -19.54 -0.60
CA ASP A 192 -4.50 -20.66 -1.54
C ASP A 192 -4.34 -22.03 -0.86
N GLU A 193 -3.44 -22.14 0.09
CA GLU A 193 -3.12 -23.39 0.78
C GLU A 193 -3.74 -23.50 2.19
N GLY A 194 -4.44 -22.47 2.65
CA GLY A 194 -5.04 -22.43 3.98
C GLY A 194 -4.02 -22.50 5.12
N LYS A 195 -2.79 -22.00 4.89
CA LYS A 195 -1.67 -22.04 5.84
C LYS A 195 -1.55 -20.74 6.63
N ARG A 196 -1.18 -20.84 7.90
CA ARG A 196 -0.71 -19.73 8.70
C ARG A 196 0.81 -19.61 8.55
N ILE A 197 1.27 -18.54 7.92
CA ILE A 197 2.66 -18.34 7.50
C ILE A 197 3.29 -17.20 8.28
N LEU A 198 4.54 -17.39 8.74
CA LEU A 198 5.37 -16.29 9.21
C LEU A 198 6.28 -15.83 8.06
N ASN A 199 6.06 -14.63 7.55
CA ASN A 199 6.98 -13.98 6.61
C ASN A 199 8.05 -13.21 7.37
N VAL A 200 9.32 -13.42 7.00
CA VAL A 200 10.50 -12.79 7.59
C VAL A 200 11.23 -12.03 6.50
N ASP A 201 11.03 -10.72 6.46
CA ASP A 201 11.62 -9.84 5.45
C ASP A 201 12.90 -9.21 5.99
N ILE A 202 14.05 -9.58 5.44
CA ILE A 202 15.36 -9.11 5.91
C ILE A 202 15.95 -8.17 4.87
N GLY A 203 15.80 -6.87 5.13
CA GLY A 203 16.36 -5.81 4.30
C GLY A 203 17.80 -5.44 4.69
N GLY A 204 18.22 -4.25 4.25
CA GLY A 204 19.56 -3.74 4.53
C GLY A 204 19.74 -3.31 5.99
N GLY A 205 18.76 -2.63 6.57
CA GLY A 205 18.82 -2.08 7.93
C GLY A 205 18.00 -2.81 8.97
N THR A 206 16.91 -3.43 8.56
CA THR A 206 15.88 -3.96 9.47
C THR A 206 15.32 -5.28 8.97
N THR A 207 14.77 -6.06 9.89
CA THR A 207 13.96 -7.24 9.60
C THR A 207 12.52 -6.98 10.01
N LYS A 208 11.57 -7.32 9.15
CA LYS A 208 10.13 -7.27 9.42
C LYS A 208 9.58 -8.68 9.55
N LEU A 209 8.73 -8.85 10.52
CA LEU A 209 8.01 -10.08 10.80
C LEU A 209 6.53 -9.85 10.52
N ALA A 210 5.88 -10.72 9.77
CA ALA A 210 4.45 -10.67 9.53
C ALA A 210 3.84 -12.07 9.64
N VAL A 211 2.85 -12.23 10.50
CA VAL A 211 2.03 -13.44 10.58
C VAL A 211 0.86 -13.28 9.64
N VAL A 212 0.69 -14.22 8.74
CA VAL A 212 -0.32 -14.19 7.68
C VAL A 212 -1.21 -15.42 7.76
N GLU A 213 -2.53 -15.23 7.77
CA GLU A 213 -3.53 -16.30 7.81
C GLU A 213 -4.70 -15.98 6.87
N GLY A 214 -5.06 -16.94 6.03
CA GLY A 214 -6.15 -16.76 5.04
C GLY A 214 -5.91 -15.59 4.07
N GLY A 215 -4.66 -15.27 3.80
CA GLY A 215 -4.27 -14.13 2.96
C GLY A 215 -4.25 -12.78 3.68
N ARG A 216 -4.53 -12.75 4.99
CA ARG A 216 -4.57 -11.53 5.81
C ARG A 216 -3.40 -11.47 6.78
N ILE A 217 -2.98 -10.26 7.09
CA ILE A 217 -1.92 -10.04 8.07
C ILE A 217 -2.56 -9.90 9.45
N GLU A 218 -2.20 -10.81 10.35
CA GLU A 218 -2.74 -10.88 11.70
C GLU A 218 -1.88 -10.12 12.72
N ALA A 219 -0.55 -10.15 12.54
CA ALA A 219 0.37 -9.50 13.45
C ALA A 219 1.68 -9.13 12.73
N MET A 220 2.31 -8.06 13.17
CA MET A 220 3.58 -7.58 12.61
C MET A 220 4.51 -7.10 13.71
N ALA A 221 5.82 -7.21 13.44
CA ALA A 221 6.86 -6.59 14.25
C ALA A 221 8.07 -6.24 13.39
N ALA A 222 8.96 -5.39 13.91
CA ALA A 222 10.22 -5.05 13.28
C ALA A 222 11.37 -5.11 14.28
N VAL A 223 12.51 -5.62 13.82
CA VAL A 223 13.75 -5.68 14.59
C VAL A 223 14.90 -5.04 13.82
N HIS A 224 15.83 -4.43 14.54
CA HIS A 224 16.97 -3.72 14.00
C HIS A 224 18.13 -4.66 13.65
N ILE A 225 17.86 -5.62 12.77
CA ILE A 225 18.82 -6.54 12.18
C ILE A 225 18.67 -6.46 10.67
N GLY A 226 19.76 -6.23 9.96
CA GLY A 226 19.75 -6.10 8.50
C GLY A 226 21.11 -6.41 7.88
N GLY A 227 21.12 -6.69 6.58
CA GLY A 227 22.32 -7.15 5.86
C GLY A 227 23.33 -6.07 5.52
N ARG A 228 23.01 -4.77 5.67
CA ARG A 228 23.88 -3.68 5.20
C ARG A 228 24.11 -2.57 6.23
N LEU A 229 24.02 -2.90 7.50
CA LEU A 229 24.33 -1.99 8.61
C LEU A 229 25.85 -1.74 8.76
N GLN A 230 26.65 -2.56 8.08
CA GLN A 230 28.09 -2.44 8.01
C GLN A 230 28.55 -2.81 6.59
N VAL A 231 29.42 -1.98 6.01
CA VAL A 231 29.98 -2.16 4.66
C VAL A 231 31.49 -2.01 4.70
N MET A 232 32.21 -2.90 4.00
CA MET A 232 33.66 -2.90 3.90
C MET A 232 34.11 -2.86 2.44
N ASP A 233 35.31 -2.37 2.22
CA ASP A 233 36.03 -2.54 0.96
C ASP A 233 36.68 -3.94 0.87
N THR A 234 37.34 -4.18 -0.26
CA THR A 234 38.05 -5.44 -0.53
C THR A 234 39.27 -5.65 0.38
N GLU A 235 39.75 -4.61 1.05
CA GLU A 235 40.89 -4.65 1.99
C GLU A 235 40.44 -4.83 3.44
N GLY A 236 39.13 -4.94 3.69
CA GLY A 236 38.54 -5.09 5.00
C GLY A 236 38.42 -3.79 5.79
N ARG A 237 38.53 -2.63 5.13
CA ARG A 237 38.29 -1.34 5.78
C ARG A 237 36.80 -1.07 5.84
N ILE A 238 36.30 -0.68 7.00
CA ILE A 238 34.90 -0.33 7.21
C ILE A 238 34.62 1.03 6.56
N LEU A 239 33.88 1.02 5.47
CA LEU A 239 33.47 2.21 4.72
C LEU A 239 32.23 2.86 5.34
N ARG A 240 31.34 2.04 5.85
CA ARG A 240 30.08 2.45 6.50
C ARG A 240 29.80 1.59 7.71
N LEU A 241 29.40 2.23 8.80
CA LEU A 241 28.98 1.58 10.03
C LEU A 241 27.83 2.39 10.64
N ASP A 242 26.61 1.93 10.38
CA ASP A 242 25.42 2.57 10.92
C ASP A 242 25.36 2.40 12.46
N PRO A 243 24.64 3.27 13.20
CA PRO A 243 24.54 3.16 14.65
C PRO A 243 24.10 1.78 15.13
N ALA A 244 23.13 1.16 14.42
CA ALA A 244 22.69 -0.20 14.71
C ALA A 244 23.79 -1.24 14.43
N GLY A 245 24.51 -1.11 13.31
CA GLY A 245 25.64 -1.99 12.99
C GLY A 245 26.74 -1.94 14.07
N ARG A 246 27.02 -0.73 14.56
CA ARG A 246 27.96 -0.55 15.70
C ARG A 246 27.45 -1.25 16.96
N HIS A 247 26.16 -1.10 17.26
CA HIS A 247 25.56 -1.75 18.41
C HIS A 247 25.62 -3.27 18.31
N LEU A 248 25.27 -3.84 17.16
CA LEU A 248 25.33 -5.29 16.89
C LEU A 248 26.77 -5.83 16.99
N ALA A 249 27.75 -5.09 16.44
CA ALA A 249 29.16 -5.44 16.59
C ALA A 249 29.60 -5.44 18.06
N ALA A 250 29.15 -4.45 18.84
CA ALA A 250 29.45 -4.38 20.29
C ALA A 250 28.85 -5.56 21.06
N GLN A 251 27.64 -6.00 20.72
CA GLN A 251 27.03 -7.20 21.31
C GLN A 251 27.85 -8.46 20.99
N ALA A 252 28.50 -8.52 19.83
CA ALA A 252 29.40 -9.60 19.45
C ALA A 252 30.84 -9.42 20.00
N GLY A 253 31.10 -8.36 20.78
CA GLY A 253 32.40 -8.11 21.43
C GLY A 253 33.36 -7.23 20.65
N TYR A 254 32.90 -6.48 19.64
CA TYR A 254 33.72 -5.61 18.81
C TYR A 254 33.37 -4.12 18.97
N SER A 255 34.36 -3.25 19.04
CA SER A 255 34.19 -1.80 19.20
C SER A 255 34.72 -1.04 17.98
N TRP A 256 34.20 -1.37 16.79
CA TRP A 256 34.64 -0.78 15.55
C TRP A 256 34.11 0.64 15.32
N LYS A 257 34.87 1.37 14.49
CA LYS A 257 34.50 2.68 13.95
C LYS A 257 34.67 2.68 12.43
N THR A 258 34.02 3.60 11.75
CA THR A 258 34.26 3.83 10.33
C THR A 258 35.75 4.15 10.10
N GLY A 259 36.36 3.49 9.12
CA GLY A 259 37.77 3.56 8.82
C GLY A 259 38.64 2.46 9.46
N ASP A 260 38.15 1.76 10.49
CA ASP A 260 38.85 0.62 11.07
C ASP A 260 38.92 -0.56 10.08
N ARG A 261 39.87 -1.47 10.33
CA ARG A 261 39.92 -2.74 9.60
C ARG A 261 39.26 -3.85 10.43
N ALA A 262 38.37 -4.58 9.79
CA ALA A 262 37.73 -5.77 10.38
C ALA A 262 38.12 -7.01 9.57
N ALA A 263 38.56 -8.04 10.23
CA ALA A 263 38.82 -9.31 9.56
C ALA A 263 37.48 -9.97 9.16
N ARG A 264 37.46 -10.68 8.03
CA ARG A 264 36.26 -11.41 7.57
C ARG A 264 35.75 -12.42 8.61
N ALA A 265 36.65 -13.04 9.38
CA ALA A 265 36.28 -13.96 10.44
C ALA A 265 35.56 -13.25 11.59
N ASP A 266 35.91 -12.00 11.90
CA ASP A 266 35.25 -11.22 12.94
C ASP A 266 33.87 -10.75 12.47
N MET A 267 33.75 -10.36 11.21
CA MET A 267 32.45 -10.07 10.57
C MET A 267 31.53 -11.29 10.61
N ALA A 268 32.09 -12.48 10.33
CA ALA A 268 31.31 -13.72 10.42
C ALA A 268 30.79 -13.95 11.83
N ARG A 269 31.57 -13.66 12.88
CA ARG A 269 31.08 -13.78 14.28
C ARG A 269 29.95 -12.81 14.60
N VAL A 270 30.03 -11.59 14.10
CA VAL A 270 28.91 -10.63 14.22
C VAL A 270 27.66 -11.18 13.52
N ALA A 271 27.81 -11.70 12.29
CA ALA A 271 26.70 -12.30 11.55
C ALA A 271 26.10 -13.53 12.27
N GLU A 272 26.92 -14.35 12.90
CA GLU A 272 26.45 -15.47 13.73
C GLU A 272 25.61 -14.97 14.90
N TRP A 273 26.09 -13.97 15.63
CA TRP A 273 25.33 -13.37 16.72
C TRP A 273 24.00 -12.78 16.23
N MET A 274 24.02 -12.06 15.10
CA MET A 274 22.82 -11.49 14.49
C MET A 274 21.81 -12.58 14.13
N ALA A 275 22.29 -13.70 13.56
CA ALA A 275 21.45 -14.82 13.19
C ALA A 275 20.82 -15.49 14.42
N ASP A 276 21.57 -15.68 15.51
CA ASP A 276 21.06 -16.22 16.77
C ASP A 276 20.00 -15.30 17.37
N ALA A 277 20.28 -13.99 17.41
CA ALA A 277 19.33 -13.00 17.90
C ALA A 277 18.04 -12.98 17.08
N LEU A 278 18.15 -13.08 15.74
CA LEU A 278 16.98 -13.11 14.86
C LEU A 278 16.16 -14.40 15.05
N ILE A 279 16.80 -15.57 15.14
CA ILE A 279 16.10 -16.84 15.40
C ILE A 279 15.37 -16.79 16.74
N SER A 280 16.01 -16.21 17.78
CA SER A 280 15.35 -15.99 19.08
C SER A 280 14.17 -15.03 18.97
N ALA A 281 14.31 -13.92 18.24
CA ALA A 281 13.23 -12.96 17.99
C ALA A 281 12.05 -13.61 17.26
N ILE A 282 12.32 -14.52 16.32
CA ILE A 282 11.28 -15.26 15.59
C ILE A 282 10.56 -16.27 16.50
N ARG A 283 11.31 -17.04 17.29
CA ARG A 283 10.79 -18.24 17.94
C ARG A 283 10.33 -18.04 19.37
N GLU A 284 11.07 -17.25 20.16
CA GLU A 284 10.92 -17.23 21.60
C GLU A 284 9.83 -16.27 22.09
N ARG A 285 8.94 -16.78 22.95
CA ARG A 285 7.88 -15.99 23.61
C ARG A 285 7.83 -16.37 25.10
N PRO A 286 7.88 -15.42 26.01
CA PRO A 286 8.15 -13.99 25.75
C PRO A 286 9.53 -13.76 25.15
N VAL A 287 9.71 -12.61 24.49
CA VAL A 287 11.01 -12.23 23.89
C VAL A 287 12.08 -12.18 24.98
N PRO A 288 13.26 -12.78 24.76
CA PRO A 288 14.35 -12.71 25.72
C PRO A 288 14.83 -11.26 25.94
N HIS A 289 15.02 -10.87 27.19
CA HIS A 289 15.48 -9.52 27.56
C HIS A 289 16.79 -9.10 26.85
N ALA A 290 17.65 -10.08 26.54
CA ALA A 290 18.91 -9.83 25.84
C ALA A 290 18.74 -9.24 24.42
N ILE A 291 17.59 -9.44 23.77
CA ILE A 291 17.31 -8.97 22.42
C ILE A 291 16.11 -8.01 22.33
N GLU A 292 15.45 -7.74 23.44
CA GLU A 292 14.27 -6.86 23.49
C GLU A 292 14.57 -5.46 22.94
N HIS A 293 15.77 -4.94 23.23
CA HIS A 293 16.25 -3.64 22.75
C HIS A 293 16.45 -3.56 21.22
N LEU A 294 16.42 -4.68 20.50
CA LEU A 294 16.49 -4.70 19.03
C LEU A 294 15.13 -4.44 18.38
N TYR A 295 14.04 -4.52 19.12
CA TYR A 295 12.73 -4.27 18.55
C TYR A 295 12.51 -2.79 18.27
N LEU A 296 11.97 -2.51 17.10
CA LEU A 296 11.61 -1.18 16.61
C LEU A 296 10.11 -0.90 16.76
N THR A 297 9.35 -1.97 16.98
CA THR A 297 7.91 -1.97 17.25
C THR A 297 7.65 -2.91 18.41
N ASP A 298 6.43 -2.95 18.91
CA ASP A 298 6.05 -3.96 19.88
C ASP A 298 6.26 -5.36 19.30
N PRO A 299 6.81 -6.31 20.08
CA PRO A 299 6.92 -7.70 19.66
C PRO A 299 5.55 -8.33 19.40
N ILE A 300 5.49 -9.28 18.46
CA ILE A 300 4.30 -10.12 18.30
C ILE A 300 4.13 -10.94 19.59
N ALA A 301 3.04 -10.72 20.31
CA ALA A 301 2.82 -11.35 21.62
C ALA A 301 2.68 -12.87 21.49
N GLU A 302 1.90 -13.34 20.51
CA GLU A 302 1.66 -14.76 20.26
C GLU A 302 1.68 -15.03 18.76
N LEU A 303 2.44 -16.06 18.36
CA LEU A 303 2.50 -16.47 16.96
C LEU A 303 1.32 -17.38 16.56
N GLY A 304 0.72 -18.04 17.56
CA GLY A 304 -0.24 -19.10 17.31
C GLY A 304 0.40 -20.34 16.65
N ARG A 305 -0.41 -21.13 15.97
CA ARG A 305 0.09 -22.26 15.18
C ARG A 305 0.64 -21.75 13.85
N ILE A 306 1.92 -21.87 13.63
CA ILE A 306 2.58 -21.57 12.35
C ILE A 306 2.75 -22.86 11.55
N ASP A 307 2.35 -22.85 10.30
CA ASP A 307 2.46 -24.01 9.37
C ASP A 307 3.73 -23.94 8.49
N GLY A 308 4.37 -22.76 8.42
CA GLY A 308 5.64 -22.59 7.70
C GLY A 308 6.19 -21.17 7.81
N VAL A 309 7.48 -21.04 7.50
CA VAL A 309 8.19 -19.75 7.46
C VAL A 309 8.63 -19.47 6.03
N MET A 310 8.47 -18.22 5.60
CA MET A 310 8.93 -17.73 4.30
C MET A 310 9.84 -16.53 4.52
N PHE A 311 10.99 -16.51 3.84
CA PHE A 311 11.91 -15.37 3.90
C PHE A 311 11.77 -14.50 2.67
N SER A 312 11.93 -13.19 2.85
CA SER A 312 11.99 -12.17 1.80
C SER A 312 13.04 -11.11 2.13
N GLY A 313 13.20 -10.13 1.27
CA GLY A 313 14.25 -9.11 1.37
C GLY A 313 15.59 -9.58 0.78
N GLY A 314 16.56 -8.68 0.74
CA GLY A 314 17.85 -8.94 0.08
C GLY A 314 18.67 -10.06 0.71
N VAL A 315 18.58 -10.24 2.03
CA VAL A 315 19.28 -11.32 2.73
C VAL A 315 18.66 -12.69 2.44
N ALA A 316 17.37 -12.74 2.12
CA ALA A 316 16.71 -13.99 1.75
C ALA A 316 17.27 -14.62 0.48
N GLU A 317 17.84 -13.82 -0.44
CA GLU A 317 18.54 -14.35 -1.63
C GLU A 317 19.65 -15.33 -1.25
N TYR A 318 20.34 -15.08 -0.13
CA TYR A 318 21.38 -15.98 0.41
C TYR A 318 20.79 -17.11 1.25
N VAL A 319 19.67 -16.88 1.94
CA VAL A 319 18.98 -17.95 2.69
C VAL A 319 18.53 -19.07 1.73
N TYR A 320 18.04 -18.69 0.55
CA TYR A 320 17.61 -19.63 -0.50
C TYR A 320 18.70 -19.99 -1.52
N ALA A 321 19.95 -19.55 -1.31
CA ALA A 321 21.10 -19.79 -2.21
C ALA A 321 20.87 -19.26 -3.65
N ARG A 322 20.07 -18.21 -3.83
CA ARG A 322 19.80 -17.55 -5.13
C ARG A 322 20.85 -16.53 -5.52
N GLU A 323 21.64 -16.05 -4.56
CA GLU A 323 22.74 -15.11 -4.76
C GLU A 323 24.05 -15.68 -4.19
N SER A 324 25.14 -15.54 -4.92
CA SER A 324 26.47 -16.02 -4.51
C SER A 324 27.51 -14.89 -4.35
N ARG A 325 27.24 -13.71 -4.94
CA ARG A 325 28.15 -12.57 -4.90
C ARG A 325 28.27 -12.03 -3.48
N ASP A 326 29.40 -11.37 -3.21
CA ASP A 326 29.67 -10.67 -1.96
C ASP A 326 29.73 -9.16 -2.26
N PHE A 327 28.84 -8.41 -1.64
CA PHE A 327 28.75 -6.95 -1.84
C PHE A 327 29.53 -6.14 -0.80
N GLY A 328 30.41 -6.80 -0.03
CA GLY A 328 31.20 -6.17 1.02
C GLY A 328 30.38 -5.76 2.26
N ASP A 329 29.19 -6.32 2.42
CA ASP A 329 28.32 -6.10 3.58
C ASP A 329 28.09 -7.38 4.39
N MET A 330 27.16 -7.34 5.34
CA MET A 330 26.79 -8.48 6.18
C MET A 330 25.82 -9.45 5.52
N GLY A 331 25.19 -9.09 4.39
CA GLY A 331 24.07 -9.82 3.80
C GLY A 331 24.39 -11.29 3.53
N LYS A 332 25.52 -11.56 2.86
CA LYS A 332 25.97 -12.92 2.58
C LYS A 332 26.28 -13.72 3.84
N LEU A 333 27.00 -13.12 4.77
CA LEU A 333 27.37 -13.79 6.03
C LEU A 333 26.14 -14.10 6.87
N LEU A 334 25.23 -13.14 7.00
CA LEU A 334 23.99 -13.28 7.76
C LEU A 334 23.05 -14.31 7.12
N GLY A 335 22.81 -14.22 5.82
CA GLY A 335 21.92 -15.14 5.11
C GLY A 335 22.44 -16.59 5.16
N THR A 336 23.76 -16.80 4.99
CA THR A 336 24.39 -18.12 5.13
C THR A 336 24.27 -18.64 6.56
N ALA A 337 24.48 -17.77 7.57
CA ALA A 337 24.36 -18.16 8.98
C ALA A 337 22.91 -18.57 9.33
N ILE A 338 21.92 -17.87 8.78
CA ILE A 338 20.49 -18.20 8.95
C ILE A 338 20.20 -19.54 8.26
N ALA A 339 20.57 -19.71 6.96
CA ALA A 339 20.33 -20.93 6.22
C ALA A 339 20.85 -22.17 6.96
N ARG A 340 22.07 -22.10 7.45
CA ARG A 340 22.66 -23.20 8.25
C ARG A 340 21.85 -23.52 9.50
N ARG A 341 21.32 -22.49 10.22
CA ARG A 341 20.47 -22.71 11.40
C ARG A 341 19.15 -23.35 11.05
N LEU A 342 18.56 -22.98 9.92
CA LEU A 342 17.33 -23.60 9.41
C LEU A 342 17.55 -25.07 9.07
N GLU A 343 18.67 -25.41 8.42
CA GLU A 343 19.07 -26.81 8.14
C GLU A 343 19.29 -27.61 9.43
N GLN A 344 19.77 -26.98 10.50
CA GLN A 344 19.95 -27.58 11.82
C GLN A 344 18.66 -27.65 12.65
N GLY A 345 17.53 -27.22 12.11
CA GLY A 345 16.24 -27.27 12.78
C GLY A 345 16.05 -26.21 13.86
N ALA A 346 16.69 -25.03 13.74
CA ALA A 346 16.56 -23.94 14.71
C ALA A 346 15.15 -23.40 14.83
N LEU A 347 14.34 -23.50 13.78
CA LEU A 347 12.91 -23.20 13.81
C LEU A 347 12.09 -24.49 13.76
N PRO A 348 10.98 -24.59 14.50
CA PRO A 348 10.14 -25.79 14.50
C PRO A 348 9.25 -25.94 13.27
N TRP A 349 9.24 -24.93 12.38
CA TRP A 349 8.40 -24.88 11.20
C TRP A 349 9.21 -25.10 9.92
N PRO A 350 8.62 -25.70 8.88
CA PRO A 350 9.29 -25.88 7.62
C PRO A 350 9.56 -24.55 6.91
N LEU A 351 10.71 -24.47 6.25
CA LEU A 351 11.00 -23.39 5.31
C LEU A 351 10.17 -23.62 4.04
N LEU A 352 9.32 -22.67 3.71
CA LEU A 352 8.51 -22.69 2.49
C LEU A 352 9.33 -22.26 1.28
N PRO A 353 8.93 -22.67 0.06
CA PRO A 353 9.60 -22.25 -1.16
C PRO A 353 9.66 -20.72 -1.26
N PRO A 354 10.74 -20.17 -1.84
CA PRO A 354 10.86 -18.72 -2.02
C PRO A 354 9.83 -18.19 -3.02
N GLY A 355 9.20 -17.10 -2.67
CA GLY A 355 8.55 -16.22 -3.64
C GLY A 355 9.51 -15.12 -4.12
N GLU A 356 9.03 -13.89 -4.19
CA GLU A 356 9.89 -12.74 -4.41
C GLU A 356 10.71 -12.47 -3.14
N CYS A 357 12.03 -12.38 -3.28
CA CYS A 357 12.92 -12.11 -2.16
C CYS A 357 13.24 -10.61 -2.08
N ILE A 358 14.32 -10.17 -2.71
CA ILE A 358 14.77 -8.76 -2.63
C ILE A 358 13.74 -7.77 -3.20
N ARG A 359 12.84 -8.23 -4.07
CA ARG A 359 11.82 -7.41 -4.72
C ARG A 359 10.47 -7.36 -3.99
N ALA A 360 10.32 -8.09 -2.89
CA ALA A 360 9.03 -8.23 -2.22
C ALA A 360 8.35 -6.90 -1.89
N THR A 361 9.06 -5.95 -1.28
CA THR A 361 8.48 -4.65 -0.93
C THR A 361 8.05 -3.85 -2.15
N ALA A 362 8.89 -3.79 -3.20
CA ALA A 362 8.55 -3.06 -4.43
C ALA A 362 7.38 -3.70 -5.19
N VAL A 363 7.33 -5.03 -5.21
CA VAL A 363 6.21 -5.80 -5.78
C VAL A 363 4.93 -5.52 -5.02
N GLY A 364 4.96 -5.64 -3.69
CA GLY A 364 3.82 -5.34 -2.84
C GLY A 364 3.33 -3.90 -3.00
N ALA A 365 4.24 -2.95 -3.07
CA ALA A 365 3.92 -1.54 -3.31
C ALA A 365 3.18 -1.32 -4.63
N SER A 366 3.62 -1.96 -5.70
CA SER A 366 2.99 -1.83 -7.01
C SER A 366 1.60 -2.47 -7.10
N GLU A 367 1.28 -3.39 -6.20
CA GLU A 367 0.00 -4.13 -6.19
C GLU A 367 -1.04 -3.55 -5.24
N TYR A 368 -0.59 -3.13 -4.05
CA TYR A 368 -1.46 -2.96 -2.89
C TYR A 368 -2.30 -1.69 -2.92
N SER A 369 -1.78 -0.62 -3.50
CA SER A 369 -2.33 0.73 -3.31
C SER A 369 -3.26 1.21 -4.43
N VAL A 370 -3.59 0.36 -5.42
CA VAL A 370 -4.35 0.80 -6.59
C VAL A 370 -5.78 0.28 -6.54
N GLN A 371 -6.74 1.20 -6.56
CA GLN A 371 -8.14 0.92 -6.85
C GLN A 371 -8.53 1.66 -8.14
N LEU A 372 -9.63 1.26 -8.74
CA LEU A 372 -10.21 1.94 -9.88
C LEU A 372 -11.62 2.38 -9.52
N SER A 373 -11.97 3.62 -9.85
CA SER A 373 -13.34 4.10 -9.64
C SER A 373 -14.34 3.30 -10.50
N GLY A 374 -15.61 3.35 -10.14
CA GLY A 374 -16.68 2.93 -11.04
C GLY A 374 -16.67 3.73 -12.34
N ASN A 375 -17.48 3.32 -13.30
CA ASN A 375 -17.61 3.99 -14.60
C ASN A 375 -18.70 5.08 -14.62
N THR A 376 -19.40 5.29 -13.52
CA THR A 376 -20.50 6.26 -13.36
C THR A 376 -20.06 7.53 -12.64
N ILE A 377 -18.83 7.96 -12.86
CA ILE A 377 -18.28 9.17 -12.26
C ILE A 377 -18.99 10.43 -12.75
N TYR A 378 -19.00 11.47 -11.90
CA TYR A 378 -19.33 12.83 -12.30
C TYR A 378 -18.12 13.74 -12.14
N ILE A 379 -17.78 14.48 -13.17
CA ILE A 379 -16.70 15.46 -13.16
C ILE A 379 -17.10 16.70 -13.96
N SER A 380 -16.97 17.87 -13.34
CA SER A 380 -17.33 19.13 -13.96
C SER A 380 -16.25 19.66 -14.90
N SER A 381 -14.99 19.55 -14.53
CA SER A 381 -13.83 20.02 -15.31
C SER A 381 -12.66 19.05 -15.16
N PRO A 382 -12.51 18.06 -16.07
CA PRO A 382 -11.44 17.07 -15.95
C PRO A 382 -10.03 17.67 -15.89
N GLY A 383 -9.76 18.70 -16.68
CA GLY A 383 -8.42 19.30 -16.77
C GLY A 383 -8.01 20.08 -15.52
N ASP A 384 -8.98 20.57 -14.74
CA ASP A 384 -8.73 21.36 -13.53
C ASP A 384 -8.71 20.48 -12.27
N LEU A 385 -9.41 19.34 -12.30
CA LEU A 385 -9.57 18.47 -11.15
C LEU A 385 -8.60 17.28 -11.13
N LEU A 386 -8.16 16.83 -12.30
CA LEU A 386 -7.31 15.65 -12.45
C LEU A 386 -6.07 15.94 -13.32
N PRO A 387 -4.90 15.40 -12.98
CA PRO A 387 -4.64 14.55 -11.80
C PRO A 387 -4.60 15.34 -10.52
N ARG A 388 -4.93 14.71 -9.38
CA ARG A 388 -4.88 15.36 -8.06
C ARG A 388 -4.14 14.47 -7.07
N LYS A 389 -3.18 15.06 -6.33
CA LYS A 389 -2.32 14.33 -5.39
C LYS A 389 -2.60 14.75 -3.95
N ASN A 390 -2.32 13.83 -3.03
CA ASN A 390 -2.30 14.07 -1.59
C ASN A 390 -3.61 14.61 -1.00
N LEU A 391 -4.75 14.16 -1.48
CA LEU A 391 -6.01 14.49 -0.83
C LEU A 391 -6.17 13.67 0.45
N GLN A 392 -6.27 14.35 1.58
CA GLN A 392 -6.62 13.69 2.84
C GLN A 392 -8.08 13.25 2.79
N VAL A 393 -8.32 12.01 3.20
CA VAL A 393 -9.65 11.42 3.27
C VAL A 393 -10.29 11.71 4.62
N LEU A 394 -11.53 12.15 4.59
CA LEU A 394 -12.41 12.24 5.75
C LEU A 394 -13.64 11.37 5.50
N LEU A 395 -13.90 10.42 6.40
CA LEU A 395 -15.07 9.53 6.38
C LEU A 395 -16.03 9.91 7.52
N PRO A 396 -16.89 10.93 7.35
CA PRO A 396 -17.82 11.35 8.40
C PRO A 396 -18.66 10.19 8.91
N PRO A 397 -18.84 10.03 10.23
CA PRO A 397 -19.57 8.92 10.83
C PRO A 397 -21.09 9.08 10.60
N TYR A 398 -21.53 8.83 9.38
CA TYR A 398 -22.93 8.93 8.99
C TYR A 398 -23.40 7.62 8.36
N VAL A 399 -24.50 7.09 8.87
CA VAL A 399 -25.13 5.88 8.36
C VAL A 399 -26.32 6.29 7.49
N CYS A 400 -26.28 5.93 6.19
CA CYS A 400 -27.37 6.16 5.26
C CYS A 400 -28.56 5.25 5.61
N ARG A 401 -29.50 5.79 6.40
CA ARG A 401 -30.76 5.10 6.74
C ARG A 401 -31.74 5.19 5.56
N GLU A 402 -32.92 4.58 5.72
CA GLU A 402 -33.99 4.65 4.72
C GLU A 402 -34.39 6.10 4.43
N GLU A 403 -34.51 6.92 5.46
CA GLU A 403 -34.66 8.37 5.36
C GLU A 403 -33.33 9.07 5.67
N ILE A 404 -32.91 9.98 4.79
CA ILE A 404 -31.70 10.79 4.95
C ILE A 404 -32.11 12.17 5.46
N VAL A 405 -31.56 12.56 6.61
CA VAL A 405 -31.78 13.88 7.23
C VAL A 405 -30.58 14.77 6.94
N PRO A 406 -30.75 15.81 6.08
CA PRO A 406 -29.64 16.67 5.66
C PRO A 406 -28.85 17.30 6.81
N GLU A 407 -29.54 17.74 7.86
CA GLU A 407 -28.94 18.42 9.02
C GLU A 407 -28.08 17.46 9.87
N GLU A 408 -28.45 16.17 9.95
CA GLU A 408 -27.64 15.15 10.63
C GLU A 408 -26.36 14.89 9.87
N LEU A 409 -26.44 14.74 8.55
CA LEU A 409 -25.27 14.59 7.70
C LEU A 409 -24.36 15.80 7.78
N ALA A 410 -24.92 17.02 7.68
CA ALA A 410 -24.16 18.25 7.78
C ALA A 410 -23.43 18.39 9.13
N ARG A 411 -24.07 17.95 10.21
CA ARG A 411 -23.46 17.94 11.56
C ARG A 411 -22.32 16.93 11.64
N ALA A 412 -22.52 15.71 11.06
CA ALA A 412 -21.49 14.69 11.00
C ALA A 412 -20.27 15.19 10.24
N ILE A 413 -20.46 15.83 9.08
CA ILE A 413 -19.37 16.42 8.29
C ILE A 413 -18.59 17.44 9.12
N ARG A 414 -19.26 18.46 9.66
CA ARG A 414 -18.58 19.52 10.45
C ARG A 414 -17.89 18.98 11.69
N GLY A 415 -18.54 18.05 12.42
CA GLY A 415 -17.95 17.40 13.57
C GLY A 415 -16.69 16.61 13.22
N HIS A 416 -16.66 16.02 12.04
CA HIS A 416 -15.52 15.23 11.59
C HIS A 416 -14.30 16.09 11.23
N PHE A 417 -14.50 17.24 10.58
CA PHE A 417 -13.42 18.23 10.40
C PHE A 417 -12.79 18.62 11.74
N THR A 418 -13.63 18.91 12.74
CA THR A 418 -13.16 19.26 14.09
C THR A 418 -12.40 18.09 14.75
N ALA A 419 -12.86 16.85 14.59
CA ALA A 419 -12.22 15.66 15.16
C ALA A 419 -10.82 15.41 14.60
N PHE A 420 -10.55 15.90 13.38
CA PHE A 420 -9.24 15.82 12.72
C PHE A 420 -8.41 17.10 12.80
N ASP A 421 -8.80 18.04 13.66
CA ASP A 421 -8.16 19.36 13.81
C ASP A 421 -8.04 20.13 12.48
N LEU A 422 -9.01 19.93 11.58
CA LEU A 422 -9.08 20.59 10.29
C LEU A 422 -10.13 21.70 10.31
N GLU A 423 -9.79 22.80 9.68
CA GLU A 423 -10.74 23.89 9.43
C GLU A 423 -11.41 23.67 8.05
N GLU A 424 -12.75 23.53 8.04
CA GLU A 424 -13.54 23.36 6.83
C GLU A 424 -13.31 24.56 5.90
N GLY A 425 -12.97 24.30 4.64
CA GLY A 425 -12.64 25.32 3.65
C GLY A 425 -11.19 25.81 3.68
N ALA A 426 -10.35 25.44 4.66
CA ALA A 426 -8.94 25.80 4.68
C ALA A 426 -8.12 24.96 3.70
N SER A 427 -8.36 23.65 3.65
CA SER A 427 -7.67 22.71 2.78
C SER A 427 -8.66 21.93 1.91
N GLU A 428 -8.18 21.40 0.79
CA GLU A 428 -8.94 20.47 -0.02
C GLU A 428 -8.83 19.07 0.59
N VAL A 429 -9.95 18.38 0.70
CA VAL A 429 -10.06 17.03 1.23
C VAL A 429 -10.98 16.19 0.35
N ALA A 430 -10.83 14.88 0.39
CA ALA A 430 -11.79 13.95 -0.19
C ALA A 430 -12.78 13.51 0.90
N LEU A 431 -14.06 13.82 0.74
CA LEU A 431 -15.10 13.30 1.63
C LEU A 431 -15.54 11.93 1.14
N ALA A 432 -15.29 10.92 1.94
CA ALA A 432 -15.71 9.55 1.69
C ALA A 432 -17.02 9.22 2.42
N PHE A 433 -17.87 8.41 1.80
CA PHE A 433 -19.13 7.97 2.40
C PHE A 433 -19.45 6.53 2.05
N ARG A 434 -20.16 5.86 2.96
CA ARG A 434 -20.76 4.55 2.75
C ARG A 434 -22.22 4.72 2.32
N TRP A 435 -22.54 4.27 1.11
CA TRP A 435 -23.93 4.31 0.66
C TRP A 435 -24.60 2.95 0.91
N THR A 436 -25.73 2.99 1.58
CA THR A 436 -26.54 1.79 1.85
C THR A 436 -28.01 2.01 1.47
N GLY A 437 -28.67 0.96 0.99
CA GLY A 437 -30.06 0.98 0.59
C GLY A 437 -30.31 1.51 -0.82
N ALA A 438 -31.57 1.58 -1.22
CA ALA A 438 -31.97 1.95 -2.57
C ALA A 438 -31.52 3.36 -2.97
N PRO A 439 -30.95 3.56 -4.18
CA PRO A 439 -30.50 4.87 -4.67
C PRO A 439 -31.68 5.69 -5.23
N SER A 440 -32.70 5.94 -4.40
CA SER A 440 -33.81 6.77 -4.85
C SER A 440 -33.40 8.24 -4.97
N TYR A 441 -33.98 8.93 -5.95
CA TYR A 441 -33.74 10.36 -6.16
C TYR A 441 -33.91 11.19 -4.90
N GLN A 442 -34.98 10.94 -4.13
CA GLN A 442 -35.30 11.66 -2.89
C GLN A 442 -34.20 11.53 -1.85
N ARG A 443 -33.63 10.32 -1.70
CA ARG A 443 -32.51 10.08 -0.78
C ARG A 443 -31.23 10.76 -1.25
N ILE A 444 -30.93 10.67 -2.56
CA ILE A 444 -29.71 11.30 -3.12
C ILE A 444 -29.82 12.82 -3.04
N ALA A 445 -31.00 13.41 -3.30
CA ALA A 445 -31.21 14.85 -3.16
C ALA A 445 -31.06 15.34 -1.70
N ALA A 446 -31.62 14.59 -0.74
CA ALA A 446 -31.43 14.90 0.68
C ALA A 446 -29.95 14.78 1.11
N PHE A 447 -29.25 13.80 0.58
CA PHE A 447 -27.81 13.59 0.82
C PHE A 447 -26.99 14.76 0.23
N ALA A 448 -27.26 15.17 -1.01
CA ALA A 448 -26.66 16.34 -1.63
C ALA A 448 -26.87 17.62 -0.81
N GLN A 449 -28.10 17.84 -0.33
CA GLN A 449 -28.41 18.97 0.52
C GLN A 449 -27.62 18.95 1.84
N GLY A 450 -27.45 17.79 2.44
CA GLY A 450 -26.65 17.60 3.65
C GLY A 450 -25.18 17.90 3.44
N ILE A 451 -24.59 17.50 2.31
CA ILE A 451 -23.22 17.84 1.92
C ILE A 451 -23.06 19.35 1.79
N VAL A 452 -23.93 20.02 1.04
CA VAL A 452 -23.90 21.47 0.85
C VAL A 452 -24.02 22.22 2.17
N THR A 453 -24.94 21.80 3.03
CA THR A 453 -25.15 22.40 4.36
C THR A 453 -23.94 22.14 5.28
N GLY A 454 -23.22 21.03 5.08
CA GLY A 454 -22.04 20.64 5.86
C GLY A 454 -20.76 21.39 5.47
N LEU A 455 -20.69 21.97 4.26
CA LEU A 455 -19.48 22.56 3.68
C LEU A 455 -19.62 24.06 3.32
N PRO A 456 -20.16 24.92 4.21
CA PRO A 456 -20.47 26.30 3.85
C PRO A 456 -19.25 27.14 3.47
N ARG A 457 -18.08 26.92 4.10
CA ARG A 457 -16.87 27.68 3.80
C ARG A 457 -16.18 27.19 2.54
N THR A 458 -16.14 25.86 2.31
CA THR A 458 -15.63 25.26 1.07
C THR A 458 -16.39 25.80 -0.15
N ILE A 459 -17.72 25.86 -0.04
CA ILE A 459 -18.58 26.39 -1.09
C ILE A 459 -18.34 27.88 -1.29
N ALA A 460 -18.33 28.67 -0.22
CA ALA A 460 -18.11 30.10 -0.29
C ALA A 460 -16.71 30.49 -0.83
N SER A 461 -15.70 29.66 -0.58
CA SER A 461 -14.33 29.88 -1.07
C SER A 461 -14.13 29.45 -2.54
N GLY A 462 -15.10 28.81 -3.17
CA GLY A 462 -14.99 28.32 -4.54
C GLY A 462 -14.06 27.11 -4.71
N LYS A 463 -13.64 26.46 -3.60
CA LYS A 463 -12.77 25.28 -3.65
C LYS A 463 -13.47 24.07 -4.25
N PRO A 464 -12.74 23.19 -4.94
CA PRO A 464 -13.31 21.96 -5.48
C PRO A 464 -13.90 21.05 -4.41
N LEU A 465 -14.95 20.31 -4.77
CA LEU A 465 -15.53 19.24 -3.99
C LEU A 465 -15.06 17.88 -4.55
N TYR A 466 -14.38 17.10 -3.72
CA TYR A 466 -13.98 15.72 -4.00
C TYR A 466 -14.81 14.80 -3.13
N LEU A 467 -15.71 14.03 -3.76
CA LEU A 467 -16.62 13.09 -3.10
C LEU A 467 -16.32 11.67 -3.56
N VAL A 468 -16.22 10.75 -2.63
CA VAL A 468 -15.92 9.34 -2.89
C VAL A 468 -16.95 8.46 -2.22
N LEU A 469 -17.54 7.53 -2.95
CA LEU A 469 -18.59 6.64 -2.45
C LEU A 469 -18.23 5.17 -2.75
N ASP A 470 -18.67 4.28 -1.89
CA ASP A 470 -18.60 2.85 -2.16
C ASP A 470 -19.81 2.32 -2.97
N GLY A 471 -20.87 3.12 -3.09
CA GLY A 471 -22.11 2.80 -3.82
C GLY A 471 -22.23 3.59 -5.13
N ASP A 472 -22.96 3.07 -6.07
CA ASP A 472 -23.11 3.53 -7.45
C ASP A 472 -24.15 4.66 -7.57
N ILE A 473 -23.80 5.87 -7.10
CA ILE A 473 -24.65 7.08 -7.18
C ILE A 473 -23.91 8.33 -7.66
N ALA A 474 -22.66 8.23 -8.04
CA ALA A 474 -21.79 9.39 -8.28
C ALA A 474 -22.35 10.33 -9.33
N GLN A 475 -22.81 9.81 -10.48
CA GLN A 475 -23.33 10.62 -11.57
C GLN A 475 -24.58 11.40 -11.16
N THR A 476 -25.53 10.73 -10.47
CA THR A 476 -26.76 11.37 -10.01
C THR A 476 -26.49 12.43 -8.95
N LEU A 477 -25.61 12.11 -7.99
CA LEU A 477 -25.23 13.04 -6.93
C LEU A 477 -24.56 14.28 -7.51
N GLY A 478 -23.61 14.11 -8.42
CA GLY A 478 -22.91 15.23 -9.06
C GLY A 478 -23.85 16.11 -9.90
N ALA A 479 -24.78 15.51 -10.64
CA ALA A 479 -25.80 16.24 -11.40
C ALA A 479 -26.73 17.06 -10.49
N ILE A 480 -27.19 16.50 -9.37
CA ILE A 480 -28.00 17.24 -8.39
C ILE A 480 -27.24 18.43 -7.81
N LEU A 481 -25.98 18.23 -7.39
CA LEU A 481 -25.14 19.30 -6.84
C LEU A 481 -24.96 20.44 -7.87
N ARG A 482 -24.67 20.12 -9.13
CA ARG A 482 -24.42 21.10 -10.19
C ARG A 482 -25.70 21.75 -10.71
N GLU A 483 -26.69 20.95 -11.08
CA GLU A 483 -27.85 21.43 -11.84
C GLU A 483 -29.00 21.89 -10.96
N GLU A 484 -29.26 21.25 -9.83
CA GLU A 484 -30.38 21.60 -8.96
C GLU A 484 -29.95 22.54 -7.84
N LEU A 485 -28.86 22.21 -7.12
CA LEU A 485 -28.34 23.05 -6.04
C LEU A 485 -27.45 24.20 -6.54
N LYS A 486 -27.18 24.25 -7.88
CA LYS A 486 -26.48 25.35 -8.56
C LYS A 486 -25.10 25.67 -7.99
N LEU A 487 -24.35 24.65 -7.55
CA LEU A 487 -23.00 24.88 -7.08
C LEU A 487 -22.11 25.37 -8.21
N ALA A 488 -21.40 26.46 -7.97
CA ALA A 488 -20.42 27.02 -8.90
C ALA A 488 -19.05 26.35 -8.79
N ASN A 489 -18.77 25.69 -7.67
CA ASN A 489 -17.53 24.98 -7.38
C ASN A 489 -17.30 23.85 -8.42
N GLU A 490 -16.02 23.56 -8.69
CA GLU A 490 -15.70 22.34 -9.44
C GLU A 490 -15.99 21.09 -8.59
N ILE A 491 -16.54 20.05 -9.22
CA ILE A 491 -17.07 18.88 -8.54
C ILE A 491 -16.52 17.61 -9.20
N LEU A 492 -15.91 16.75 -8.39
CA LEU A 492 -15.59 15.38 -8.73
C LEU A 492 -16.33 14.45 -7.78
N VAL A 493 -17.14 13.56 -8.29
CA VAL A 493 -17.77 12.47 -7.56
C VAL A 493 -17.34 11.15 -8.19
N ILE A 494 -16.72 10.28 -7.42
CA ILE A 494 -16.34 8.93 -7.84
C ILE A 494 -17.03 7.90 -6.95
N ASP A 495 -17.30 6.75 -7.51
CA ASP A 495 -17.93 5.62 -6.82
C ASP A 495 -17.12 4.33 -6.98
N GLY A 496 -17.56 3.27 -6.32
CA GLY A 496 -16.88 1.98 -6.37
C GLY A 496 -15.54 1.91 -5.61
N VAL A 497 -15.18 2.96 -4.86
CA VAL A 497 -13.92 3.06 -4.09
C VAL A 497 -14.22 3.06 -2.61
N THR A 498 -13.50 2.22 -1.88
CA THR A 498 -13.62 2.11 -0.42
C THR A 498 -12.41 2.78 0.24
N LEU A 499 -12.67 3.83 1.02
CA LEU A 499 -11.66 4.60 1.74
C LEU A 499 -11.95 4.63 3.25
N TRP A 500 -10.92 4.97 4.03
CA TRP A 500 -10.97 5.07 5.48
C TRP A 500 -10.43 6.41 5.97
N ASP A 501 -10.75 6.75 7.21
CA ASP A 501 -10.08 7.88 7.87
C ASP A 501 -8.57 7.63 7.94
N LEU A 502 -7.81 8.72 7.83
CA LEU A 502 -6.35 8.71 7.75
C LEU A 502 -5.78 8.15 6.43
N ASP A 503 -6.61 7.82 5.46
CA ASP A 503 -6.13 7.62 4.10
C ASP A 503 -5.77 8.97 3.47
N TYR A 504 -4.80 8.92 2.58
CA TYR A 504 -4.55 9.96 1.58
C TYR A 504 -4.71 9.33 0.21
N ILE A 505 -5.26 10.06 -0.74
CA ILE A 505 -5.45 9.53 -2.09
C ILE A 505 -4.81 10.42 -3.15
N ASP A 506 -4.32 9.75 -4.19
CA ASP A 506 -4.01 10.37 -5.46
C ASP A 506 -5.03 9.92 -6.51
N LEU A 507 -5.51 10.87 -7.28
CA LEU A 507 -6.45 10.64 -8.37
C LEU A 507 -5.71 10.84 -9.68
N GLY A 508 -5.65 9.80 -10.50
CA GLY A 508 -5.04 9.80 -11.82
C GLY A 508 -5.97 10.41 -12.87
N ARG A 509 -5.52 10.42 -14.15
CA ARG A 509 -6.33 10.89 -15.28
C ARG A 509 -7.44 9.91 -15.61
N ILE A 510 -8.53 10.42 -16.17
CA ILE A 510 -9.64 9.58 -16.65
C ILE A 510 -9.13 8.61 -17.71
N ARG A 511 -9.46 7.34 -17.54
CA ARG A 511 -9.18 6.27 -18.50
C ARG A 511 -10.32 6.16 -19.51
N LEU A 512 -9.98 6.24 -20.78
CA LEU A 512 -10.92 6.00 -21.86
C LEU A 512 -10.67 4.62 -22.50
N PRO A 513 -11.69 3.90 -22.90
CA PRO A 513 -13.13 4.25 -22.95
C PRO A 513 -13.92 3.93 -21.67
N SER A 514 -13.28 3.37 -20.62
CA SER A 514 -13.97 2.93 -19.40
C SER A 514 -14.55 4.08 -18.55
N HIS A 515 -14.15 5.33 -18.79
CA HIS A 515 -14.50 6.50 -17.99
C HIS A 515 -14.20 6.34 -16.49
N THR A 516 -13.14 5.62 -16.15
CA THR A 516 -12.72 5.36 -14.76
C THR A 516 -11.54 6.23 -14.37
N VAL A 517 -11.39 6.49 -13.07
CA VAL A 517 -10.28 7.23 -12.49
C VAL A 517 -9.44 6.27 -11.63
N PRO A 518 -8.15 6.10 -11.93
CA PRO A 518 -7.25 5.38 -11.03
C PRO A 518 -7.14 6.11 -9.70
N VAL A 519 -7.30 5.39 -8.60
CA VAL A 519 -7.19 5.90 -7.24
C VAL A 519 -6.07 5.16 -6.54
N THR A 520 -5.01 5.88 -6.20
CA THR A 520 -3.93 5.31 -5.40
C THR A 520 -4.12 5.70 -3.95
N ILE A 521 -4.18 4.72 -3.06
CA ILE A 521 -4.47 4.91 -1.64
C ILE A 521 -3.19 4.80 -0.84
N LYS A 522 -2.96 5.80 0.01
CA LYS A 522 -1.89 5.84 1.01
C LYS A 522 -2.55 5.76 2.38
N SER A 523 -2.63 4.59 2.96
CA SER A 523 -3.21 4.46 4.29
C SER A 523 -2.18 4.69 5.38
N LEU A 524 -2.52 5.52 6.35
CA LEU A 524 -1.77 5.65 7.60
C LEU A 524 -2.24 4.63 8.65
N VAL A 525 -3.38 3.99 8.40
CA VAL A 525 -3.97 2.97 9.27
C VAL A 525 -4.05 1.65 8.52
N PHE A 526 -3.30 0.67 9.01
CA PHE A 526 -3.15 -0.64 8.36
C PHE A 526 -4.19 -1.60 8.91
N SER A 527 -5.38 -1.66 8.35
CA SER A 527 -6.41 -2.52 8.88
C SER A 527 -7.09 -3.48 7.93
N GLU A 528 -6.99 -3.34 6.59
CA GLU A 528 -7.70 -4.28 5.71
C GLU A 528 -7.04 -4.46 4.33
N ASP A 529 -7.08 -5.69 3.81
CA ASP A 529 -6.79 -6.00 2.41
C ASP A 529 -7.90 -5.39 1.53
N PRO A 530 -7.62 -4.42 0.65
CA PRO A 530 -8.62 -3.83 -0.23
C PRO A 530 -9.28 -4.84 -1.18
N ARG A 531 -8.73 -6.06 -1.32
CA ARG A 531 -9.33 -7.15 -2.10
C ARG A 531 -10.50 -7.84 -1.39
N HIS A 532 -10.65 -7.63 -0.06
CA HIS A 532 -11.74 -8.20 0.73
C HIS A 532 -12.36 -7.19 1.69
N PRO A 533 -13.15 -6.22 1.20
CA PRO A 533 -13.64 -5.08 2.00
C PRO A 533 -14.87 -5.35 2.86
N ASN A 534 -15.29 -6.59 3.06
CA ASN A 534 -16.62 -6.90 3.58
C ASN A 534 -16.66 -7.50 4.98
N ASP A 535 -15.96 -6.93 5.98
CA ASP A 535 -16.35 -7.19 7.37
C ASP A 535 -16.29 -5.92 8.25
N PRO A 536 -17.39 -5.14 8.34
CA PRO A 536 -17.46 -3.98 9.22
C PRO A 536 -17.31 -4.32 10.72
N GLY A 537 -17.43 -5.60 11.07
CA GLY A 537 -17.37 -6.07 12.46
C GLY A 537 -15.94 -6.24 12.99
N GLN A 538 -14.93 -6.34 12.13
CA GLN A 538 -13.52 -6.50 12.56
C GLN A 538 -12.87 -5.19 12.95
N TYR A 539 -13.27 -4.07 12.37
CA TYR A 539 -12.71 -2.75 12.67
C TYR A 539 -12.80 -2.38 14.16
N HIS A 540 -13.91 -2.72 14.82
CA HIS A 540 -14.10 -2.47 16.24
C HIS A 540 -13.29 -3.38 17.17
N ARG A 541 -12.82 -4.54 16.71
CA ARG A 541 -12.03 -5.47 17.55
C ARG A 541 -10.55 -5.14 17.56
N LEU A 542 -10.01 -4.57 16.49
CA LEU A 542 -8.59 -4.19 16.39
C LEU A 542 -8.31 -2.82 17.04
N HIS A 543 -9.25 -1.87 16.96
CA HIS A 543 -9.08 -0.54 17.55
C HIS A 543 -9.41 -0.45 19.05
N GLY A 544 -10.04 -1.46 19.63
CA GLY A 544 -10.28 -1.53 21.08
C GLY A 544 -9.03 -1.82 21.94
N ALA A 545 -7.91 -2.15 21.31
CA ALA A 545 -6.68 -2.57 22.00
C ALA A 545 -5.49 -1.59 21.87
N VAL A 546 -5.63 -0.49 21.12
CA VAL A 546 -4.53 0.47 20.95
C VAL A 546 -4.71 1.61 21.93
N HIS A 547 -4.15 1.46 23.15
CA HIS A 547 -3.92 2.58 24.05
C HIS A 547 -2.75 3.41 23.52
N TYR A 548 -3.03 4.63 23.03
CA TYR A 548 -2.01 5.64 22.75
C TYR A 548 -1.37 6.08 24.08
N HIS A 549 -0.17 5.64 24.38
CA HIS A 549 0.67 6.28 25.38
C HIS A 549 1.29 7.54 24.76
N HIS A 550 0.70 8.68 25.03
CA HIS A 550 1.36 9.97 24.84
C HIS A 550 2.52 10.06 25.85
N HIS A 551 3.73 9.92 25.36
CA HIS A 551 4.91 10.35 26.11
C HIS A 551 4.99 11.88 26.03
N HIS A 552 4.51 12.54 27.07
CA HIS A 552 4.87 13.92 27.36
C HIS A 552 6.36 13.94 27.76
N HIS A 553 7.20 14.45 26.87
CA HIS A 553 8.52 14.93 27.26
C HIS A 553 8.33 16.28 27.98
N GLY A 554 8.26 16.21 29.30
CA GLY A 554 8.35 17.38 30.16
C GLY A 554 9.78 17.91 30.13
N HIS A 555 9.95 19.11 29.60
CA HIS A 555 11.17 19.88 29.83
C HIS A 555 11.19 20.32 31.29
N HIS A 556 12.11 19.79 32.08
CA HIS A 556 12.50 20.36 33.35
C HIS A 556 13.35 21.60 33.08
N HIS A 557 12.83 22.77 33.41
CA HIS A 557 13.64 23.96 33.69
C HIS A 557 13.94 23.97 35.19
N ASP A 558 15.21 23.78 35.51
CA ASP A 558 15.78 24.09 36.82
C ASP A 558 15.75 25.62 37.00
N HIS A 559 15.06 26.07 38.02
CA HIS A 559 15.30 27.40 38.63
C HIS A 559 15.51 27.19 40.12
N ASP A 560 16.79 27.31 40.51
CA ASP A 560 17.22 27.57 41.87
C ASP A 560 16.60 28.88 42.36
N HIS A 561 15.93 28.88 43.50
CA HIS A 561 15.86 29.98 44.42
C HIS A 561 15.73 29.48 45.85
N ASP A 562 16.79 29.78 46.59
CA ASP A 562 17.06 29.73 47.99
C ASP A 562 16.16 30.68 48.80
N HIS A 563 15.97 30.41 50.10
CA HIS A 563 15.48 31.11 51.27
C HIS A 563 14.23 30.44 51.87
N GLY A 564 14.26 29.93 53.07
CA GLY A 564 14.77 30.46 54.36
C GLY A 564 13.66 30.36 55.37
N GLU A 565 13.89 29.58 56.43
CA GLU A 565 13.39 29.67 57.81
C GLU A 565 11.89 29.73 58.13
N GLY A 566 11.45 28.79 58.95
CA GLY A 566 10.96 29.16 60.27
C GLY A 566 9.58 28.60 60.70
N HIS A 567 9.64 27.80 61.81
CA HIS A 567 8.60 27.59 62.88
C HIS A 567 7.33 26.80 62.47
N GLY A 568 7.08 25.62 62.93
CA GLY A 568 6.85 25.24 64.33
C GLY A 568 5.41 25.41 64.75
N HIS A 569 4.62 24.34 64.92
CA HIS A 569 3.83 24.03 66.08
C HIS A 569 2.87 22.84 65.91
N HIS A 570 2.93 21.96 66.86
CA HIS A 570 2.03 20.94 67.40
C HIS A 570 0.52 21.13 67.18
N HIS A 571 -0.24 20.03 67.03
CA HIS A 571 -1.14 19.36 67.97
C HIS A 571 -2.04 18.37 67.20
N LYS A 572 -1.93 17.09 67.60
CA LYS A 572 -2.85 16.23 68.37
C LYS A 572 -4.23 15.95 67.80
N LYS A 573 -4.38 14.62 67.57
CA LYS A 573 -5.44 13.73 68.05
C LYS A 573 -6.92 14.07 67.85
N GLY A 574 -7.62 13.01 67.49
CA GLY A 574 -9.03 12.74 67.73
C GLY A 574 -9.60 11.80 66.72
N ASP A 575 -9.77 10.69 67.12
CA ASP A 575 -10.52 9.47 67.09
C ASP A 575 -12.01 9.70 66.75
N ASP A 576 -12.57 8.66 66.21
CA ASP A 576 -13.93 8.12 66.29
C ASP A 576 -15.01 8.71 65.36
N ASP A 577 -15.49 7.92 64.53
CA ASP A 577 -16.64 7.02 64.27
C ASP A 577 -16.75 6.66 62.80
#